data_4d42c1f59d041d19ba8076e7ecc01c04
#
_entry.id   4d42c1f59d041d19ba8076e7ecc01c04
#
_cell.length_a   1.000
_cell.length_b   1.000
_cell.length_c   1.000
_cell.angle_alpha   90.00
_cell.angle_beta   90.00
_cell.angle_gamma   90.00
#
_symmetry.space_group_name_H-M   'P 1'
#
loop_
_entity.id
_entity.type
_entity.pdbx_description
1 polymer ?
#
loop_
_entity_poly.entity_id
_entity_poly.type
_entity_poly.pdbx_seq_one_letter_code
_entity_poly.pdbx_strand_id
1 'polypeptide(L)' 'MDEITIETGEIIFNIDVMLAKRKMKLSDLAARVGITPANMSVLKTGKAKAVRISTLAKLCEALDCQPGDILEYRRAEK' A
#
# COMPACT_ATOMS: atom_id res chain seq x y z
N MET A 1 5.33 -24.86 -2.05
CA MET A 1 5.83 -24.75 -2.19
C MET A 1 6.54 -24.55 -1.93
N ASP A 2 6.91 -24.52 -1.58
CA ASP A 2 7.57 -24.28 -1.28
C ASP A 2 8.39 -23.89 -1.05
N GLU A 3 8.72 -24.17 -0.62
CA GLU A 3 9.60 -23.65 -0.20
C GLU A 3 10.70 -23.42 -1.00
N ILE A 4 10.57 -22.88 -1.90
CA ILE A 4 11.58 -22.45 -2.77
C ILE A 4 12.29 -21.35 -2.13
N THR A 5 13.58 -21.45 -2.04
CA THR A 5 14.32 -20.38 -1.41
C THR A 5 14.83 -19.42 -2.47
N ILE A 6 13.98 -19.09 -3.39
CA ILE A 6 14.32 -18.05 -4.33
C ILE A 6 14.08 -16.72 -3.66
N GLU A 7 15.08 -15.87 -3.69
CA GLU A 7 14.89 -14.54 -3.17
C GLU A 7 14.05 -13.75 -4.13
N THR A 8 12.89 -13.37 -3.68
CA THR A 8 12.08 -12.43 -4.41
C THR A 8 12.24 -11.07 -3.77
N GLY A 9 11.93 -10.04 -4.53
CA GLY A 9 11.87 -8.72 -3.97
C GLY A 9 10.62 -8.55 -3.14
N GLU A 10 10.19 -7.32 -2.99
CA GLU A 10 9.04 -7.02 -2.16
C GLU A 10 8.15 -6.02 -2.86
N ILE A 11 6.91 -6.01 -2.43
CA ILE A 11 5.94 -5.02 -2.89
C ILE A 11 5.96 -3.88 -1.90
N ILE A 12 6.18 -2.68 -2.40
CA ILE A 12 6.22 -1.47 -1.60
C ILE A 12 4.88 -0.75 -1.79
N PHE A 13 4.33 -0.28 -0.69
CA PHE A 13 3.12 0.53 -0.73
C PHE A 13 3.53 1.99 -0.59
N ASN A 14 3.46 2.75 -1.67
CA ASN A 14 3.87 4.15 -1.69
C ASN A 14 2.77 5.07 -1.19
N ILE A 15 2.14 4.69 -0.09
CA ILE A 15 1.05 5.48 0.48
C ILE A 15 1.56 6.81 1.00
N ASP A 16 2.72 6.82 1.65
CA ASP A 16 3.31 8.07 2.15
C ASP A 16 3.57 9.06 1.03
N VAL A 17 4.07 8.54 -0.10
CA VAL A 17 4.34 9.41 -1.24
C VAL A 17 3.06 10.06 -1.73
N MET A 18 1.99 9.25 -1.84
CA MET A 18 0.73 9.77 -2.33
C MET A 18 0.07 10.71 -1.34
N LEU A 19 0.18 10.42 -0.04
CA LEU A 19 -0.33 11.33 0.98
C LEU A 19 0.35 12.69 0.87
N ALA A 20 1.66 12.68 0.69
CA ALA A 20 2.41 13.92 0.55
C ALA A 20 1.98 14.67 -0.71
N LYS A 21 1.80 13.96 -1.82
CA LYS A 21 1.38 14.59 -3.08
C LYS A 21 0.01 15.22 -2.96
N ARG A 22 -0.90 14.59 -2.20
CA ARG A 22 -2.28 15.08 -2.05
C ARG A 22 -2.44 15.96 -0.82
N LYS A 23 -1.38 16.14 -0.03
CA LYS A 23 -1.42 16.90 1.21
C LYS A 23 -2.55 16.40 2.10
N MET A 24 -2.61 15.09 2.27
CA MET A 24 -3.66 14.41 2.99
C MET A 24 -3.04 13.70 4.19
N LYS A 25 -3.78 13.68 5.31
CA LYS A 25 -3.34 12.98 6.50
C LYS A 25 -3.71 11.51 6.41
N LEU A 26 -2.90 10.67 7.07
CA LEU A 26 -3.16 9.24 7.11
C LEU A 26 -4.56 8.96 7.68
N SER A 27 -4.94 9.67 8.73
CA SER A 27 -6.25 9.47 9.36
C SER A 27 -7.39 9.81 8.40
N ASP A 28 -7.20 10.83 7.57
CA ASP A 28 -8.22 11.19 6.59
C ASP A 28 -8.36 10.10 5.53
N LEU A 29 -7.24 9.55 5.09
CA LEU A 29 -7.27 8.48 4.12
C LEU A 29 -7.94 7.25 4.70
N ALA A 30 -7.59 6.89 5.93
CA ALA A 30 -8.18 5.73 6.59
C ALA A 30 -9.70 5.88 6.69
N ALA A 31 -10.17 7.08 7.05
CA ALA A 31 -11.60 7.32 7.14
C ALA A 31 -12.28 7.18 5.78
N ARG A 32 -11.66 7.68 4.72
CA ARG A 32 -12.24 7.59 3.39
C ARG A 32 -12.31 6.16 2.89
N VAL A 33 -11.30 5.37 3.22
CA VAL A 33 -11.23 3.98 2.78
C VAL A 33 -12.10 3.09 3.66
N GLY A 34 -12.35 3.52 4.89
CA GLY A 34 -13.18 2.76 5.82
C GLY A 34 -12.40 1.73 6.62
N ILE A 35 -11.14 1.99 6.87
CA ILE A 35 -10.32 1.13 7.72
C ILE A 35 -9.75 1.97 8.85
N THR A 36 -9.25 1.29 9.88
CA THR A 36 -8.69 2.00 11.00
C THR A 36 -7.32 2.58 10.65
N PRO A 37 -6.90 3.66 11.33
CA PRO A 37 -5.56 4.17 11.11
C PRO A 37 -4.48 3.13 11.38
N ALA A 38 -4.71 2.25 12.35
CA ALA A 38 -3.74 1.19 12.64
C ALA A 38 -3.59 0.25 11.44
N ASN A 39 -4.70 -0.13 10.81
CA ASN A 39 -4.64 -0.99 9.63
C ASN A 39 -4.01 -0.26 8.46
N MET A 40 -4.28 1.03 8.32
CA MET A 40 -3.65 1.82 7.26
C MET A 40 -2.15 1.86 7.47
N SER A 41 -1.69 1.98 8.72
CA SER A 41 -0.26 1.96 9.01
C SER A 41 0.37 0.63 8.63
N VAL A 42 -0.34 -0.48 8.83
CA VAL A 42 0.17 -1.79 8.43
C VAL A 42 0.40 -1.83 6.92
N LEU A 43 -0.55 -1.30 6.15
CA LEU A 43 -0.39 -1.22 4.69
C LEU A 43 0.79 -0.32 4.33
N LYS A 44 0.85 0.84 4.96
CA LYS A 44 1.87 1.85 4.65
C LYS A 44 3.28 1.31 4.88
N THR A 45 3.48 0.52 5.92
CA THR A 45 4.79 0.00 6.25
C THR A 45 5.16 -1.26 5.49
N GLY A 46 4.25 -1.77 4.67
CA GLY A 46 4.51 -2.96 3.89
C GLY A 46 4.42 -4.24 4.70
N LYS A 47 3.86 -4.18 5.89
CA LYS A 47 3.75 -5.37 6.74
C LYS A 47 2.49 -6.16 6.47
N ALA A 48 1.60 -5.65 5.64
CA ALA A 48 0.40 -6.38 5.27
C ALA A 48 0.79 -7.54 4.37
N LYS A 49 0.19 -8.70 4.63
CA LYS A 49 0.44 -9.87 3.80
C LYS A 49 -0.51 -9.93 2.62
N ALA A 50 -1.58 -9.19 2.67
CA ALA A 50 -2.57 -9.16 1.61
C ALA A 50 -3.33 -7.86 1.69
N VAL A 51 -3.87 -7.46 0.55
CA VAL A 51 -4.78 -6.33 0.47
C VAL A 51 -5.89 -6.74 -0.47
N ARG A 52 -7.12 -6.42 -0.09
CA ARG A 52 -8.26 -6.73 -0.93
C ARG A 52 -8.26 -5.79 -2.13
N ILE A 53 -8.69 -6.34 -3.25
CA ILE A 53 -8.82 -5.52 -4.45
C ILE A 53 -9.77 -4.36 -4.20
N SER A 54 -10.86 -4.60 -3.44
CA SER A 54 -11.79 -3.53 -3.12
C SER A 54 -11.13 -2.42 -2.30
N THR A 55 -10.25 -2.78 -1.37
CA THR A 55 -9.52 -1.79 -0.60
C THR A 55 -8.57 -0.99 -1.48
N LEU A 56 -7.89 -1.69 -2.38
CA LEU A 56 -6.99 -1.02 -3.32
C LEU A 56 -7.76 -0.05 -4.19
N ALA A 57 -8.95 -0.43 -4.64
CA ALA A 57 -9.78 0.46 -5.44
C ALA A 57 -10.16 1.72 -4.67
N LYS A 58 -10.50 1.55 -3.39
CA LYS A 58 -10.85 2.70 -2.55
C LYS A 58 -9.66 3.61 -2.32
N LEU A 59 -8.48 3.02 -2.17
CA LEU A 59 -7.26 3.81 -2.05
C LEU A 59 -7.02 4.64 -3.31
N CYS A 60 -7.19 4.02 -4.47
CA CYS A 60 -7.02 4.72 -5.73
C CYS A 60 -8.00 5.87 -5.86
N GLU A 61 -9.25 5.63 -5.47
CA GLU A 61 -10.26 6.67 -5.56
C GLU A 61 -9.95 7.82 -4.60
N ALA A 62 -9.61 7.49 -3.35
CA ALA A 62 -9.36 8.51 -2.33
C ALA A 62 -8.12 9.34 -2.68
N LEU A 63 -7.12 8.71 -3.27
CA LEU A 63 -5.86 9.37 -3.60
C LEU A 63 -5.83 9.88 -5.05
N ASP A 64 -6.89 9.60 -5.80
CA ASP A 64 -7.01 10.01 -7.20
C ASP A 64 -5.79 9.58 -7.98
N CYS A 65 -5.56 8.26 -8.00
CA CYS A 65 -4.38 7.71 -8.64
C CYS A 65 -4.67 6.31 -9.14
N GLN A 66 -3.68 5.71 -9.77
CA GLN A 66 -3.75 4.37 -10.31
C GLN A 66 -3.06 3.39 -9.36
N PRO A 67 -3.39 2.09 -9.45
CA PRO A 67 -2.70 1.11 -8.59
C PRO A 67 -1.18 1.16 -8.72
N GLY A 68 -0.66 1.44 -9.91
CA GLY A 68 0.77 1.53 -10.11
C GLY A 68 1.42 2.71 -9.40
N ASP A 69 0.62 3.69 -8.97
CA ASP A 69 1.15 4.78 -8.17
C ASP A 69 1.29 4.39 -6.71
N ILE A 70 0.57 3.36 -6.29
CA ILE A 70 0.57 2.89 -4.91
C ILE A 70 1.48 1.70 -4.73
N LEU A 71 1.45 0.76 -5.67
CA LEU A 71 2.18 -0.49 -5.56
C LEU A 71 3.41 -0.44 -6.45
N GLU A 72 4.52 -0.86 -5.88
CA GLU A 72 5.79 -0.89 -6.58
C GLU A 72 6.49 -2.20 -6.23
N TYR A 73 7.03 -2.85 -7.24
CA TYR A 73 7.88 -4.02 -6.99
C TYR A 73 9.33 -3.56 -6.88
N ARG A 74 9.98 -3.96 -5.82
CA ARG A 74 11.38 -3.65 -5.63
C ARG A 74 12.16 -4.95 -5.61
N ARG A 75 13.11 -5.03 -6.51
CA ARG A 75 13.89 -6.22 -6.68
C ARG A 75 14.76 -6.47 -5.45
N ALA A 76 14.92 -7.75 -5.10
CA ALA A 76 15.85 -8.11 -4.03
C ALA A 76 17.26 -7.76 -4.44
N GLU A 77 18.04 -7.30 -3.48
CA GLU A 77 19.43 -7.00 -3.73
C GLU A 77 20.30 -8.12 -3.25
N LYS A 78 21.34 -8.36 -3.98
CA LYS A 78 22.30 -9.40 -3.64
C LYS A 78 23.48 -8.82 -2.94
#